data_5f7c5face76157c5c88ff5e327f29ae5
#
_entry.id   5f7c5face76157c5c88ff5e327f29ae5
#
_cell.length_a   1.000
_cell.length_b   1.000
_cell.length_c   1.000
_cell.angle_alpha   90.00
_cell.angle_beta   90.00
_cell.angle_gamma   90.00
#
_symmetry.space_group_name_H-M   'P 1'
#
loop_
_entity.id
_entity.type
_entity.pdbx_description
1 polymer ?
#
loop_
_entity_poly.entity_id
_entity_poly.type
_entity_poly.pdbx_seq_one_letter_code
_entity_poly.pdbx_strand_id
1 'polypeptide(L)' 'MMVKTFMINVENLKTDEDVKKIESYFETNLDGVEKLDINLSLKLVSVRYNDSIGSPKYILDAFNRLGYTVR' A
#
# COMPACT_ATOMS: atom_id res chain seq x y z
N MET A 1 2.75 -20.43 -5.62
CA MET A 1 2.85 -18.96 -5.56
C MET A 1 1.48 -18.36 -5.86
N MET A 2 0.93 -17.63 -4.91
CA MET A 2 -0.40 -17.00 -5.10
C MET A 2 -0.29 -15.50 -5.00
N VAL A 3 -0.92 -14.83 -5.93
CA VAL A 3 -1.02 -13.37 -5.93
C VAL A 3 -2.38 -13.00 -5.35
N LYS A 4 -2.38 -12.16 -4.35
CA LYS A 4 -3.59 -11.69 -3.68
C LYS A 4 -3.70 -10.18 -3.77
N THR A 5 -4.92 -9.69 -3.64
CA THR A 5 -5.19 -8.26 -3.62
C THR A 5 -5.69 -7.87 -2.23
N PHE A 6 -5.08 -6.84 -1.65
CA PHE A 6 -5.47 -6.32 -0.35
C PHE A 6 -5.87 -4.85 -0.52
N MET A 7 -7.08 -4.54 -0.11
CA MET A 7 -7.60 -3.18 -0.23
C MET A 7 -7.72 -2.55 1.14
N ILE A 8 -7.23 -1.32 1.26
CA ILE A 8 -7.28 -0.59 2.51
C ILE A 8 -7.72 0.84 2.29
N ASN A 9 -8.37 1.39 3.29
CA ASN A 9 -8.76 2.79 3.32
C ASN A 9 -7.69 3.56 4.09
N VAL A 10 -7.12 4.59 3.46
CA VAL A 10 -6.10 5.43 4.06
C VAL A 10 -6.73 6.79 4.37
N GLU A 11 -7.05 7.01 5.63
CA GLU A 11 -7.84 8.18 6.04
C GLU A 11 -7.19 9.51 5.74
N ASN A 12 -5.89 9.59 5.88
CA ASN A 12 -5.16 10.85 5.68
C ASN A 12 -4.46 10.95 4.32
N LEU A 13 -4.96 10.22 3.34
CA LEU A 13 -4.50 10.35 1.97
C LEU A 13 -5.16 11.57 1.33
N LYS A 14 -4.39 12.59 1.00
CA LYS A 14 -4.94 13.89 0.58
C LYS A 14 -4.38 14.46 -0.71
N THR A 15 -3.13 14.18 -1.04
CA THR A 15 -2.44 14.86 -2.13
C THR A 15 -1.74 13.89 -3.07
N ASP A 16 -1.39 14.39 -4.26
CA ASP A 16 -0.58 13.61 -5.20
C ASP A 16 0.81 13.30 -4.64
N GLU A 17 1.31 14.15 -3.75
CA GLU A 17 2.58 13.89 -3.09
C GLU A 17 2.50 12.68 -2.17
N ASP A 18 1.36 12.49 -1.52
CA ASP A 18 1.12 11.29 -0.71
C ASP A 18 1.17 10.04 -1.59
N VAL A 19 0.54 10.11 -2.76
CA VAL A 19 0.53 8.99 -3.70
C VAL A 19 1.96 8.64 -4.11
N LYS A 20 2.75 9.63 -4.48
CA LYS A 20 4.15 9.42 -4.89
C LYS A 20 5.00 8.88 -3.76
N LYS A 21 4.77 9.36 -2.55
CA LYS A 21 5.50 8.90 -1.36
C LYS A 21 5.24 7.42 -1.10
N ILE A 22 3.99 7.01 -1.18
CA ILE A 22 3.60 5.62 -0.99
C ILE A 22 4.18 4.74 -2.09
N GLU A 23 4.04 5.16 -3.34
CA GLU A 23 4.57 4.40 -4.48
C GLU A 23 6.08 4.21 -4.37
N SER A 24 6.81 5.26 -4.08
CA SER A 24 8.27 5.20 -3.93
C SER A 24 8.69 4.27 -2.80
N TYR A 25 8.00 4.36 -1.67
CA TYR A 25 8.33 3.52 -0.52
C TYR A 25 8.10 2.05 -0.84
N PHE A 26 6.98 1.74 -1.48
CA PHE A 26 6.64 0.35 -1.82
C PHE A 26 7.61 -0.23 -2.85
N GLU A 27 7.99 0.55 -3.85
CA GLU A 27 8.96 0.10 -4.85
C GLU A 27 10.34 -0.18 -4.25
N THR A 28 10.75 0.64 -3.30
CA THR A 28 12.10 0.58 -2.74
C THR A 28 12.24 -0.40 -1.59
N ASN A 29 11.20 -0.54 -0.77
CA ASN A 29 11.31 -1.22 0.52
C ASN A 29 10.47 -2.49 0.65
N LEU A 30 9.52 -2.72 -0.23
CA LEU A 30 8.60 -3.85 -0.09
C LEU A 30 8.75 -4.84 -1.23
N ASP A 31 9.41 -5.95 -0.94
CA ASP A 31 9.46 -7.07 -1.86
C ASP A 31 8.10 -7.77 -1.88
N GLY A 32 7.76 -8.34 -3.02
CA GLY A 32 6.54 -9.10 -3.16
C GLY A 32 5.31 -8.31 -3.53
N VAL A 33 5.39 -6.98 -3.56
CA VAL A 33 4.30 -6.16 -4.06
C VAL A 33 4.43 -6.07 -5.58
N GLU A 34 3.42 -6.57 -6.29
CA GLU A 34 3.46 -6.61 -7.75
C GLU A 34 2.80 -5.41 -8.39
N LYS A 35 1.76 -4.90 -7.75
CA LYS A 35 1.03 -3.75 -8.28
C LYS A 35 0.42 -2.94 -7.15
N LEU A 36 0.44 -1.63 -7.30
CA LEU A 36 -0.13 -0.70 -6.35
C LEU A 36 -1.03 0.25 -7.10
N ASP A 37 -2.32 0.27 -6.75
CA ASP A 37 -3.30 1.20 -7.30
C ASP A 37 -3.80 2.10 -6.18
N ILE A 38 -3.70 3.40 -6.38
CA ILE A 38 -4.12 4.38 -5.39
C ILE A 38 -5.22 5.25 -5.96
N ASN A 39 -6.37 5.26 -5.30
CA ASN A 39 -7.48 6.13 -5.66
C ASN A 39 -7.56 7.26 -4.63
N LEU A 40 -7.10 8.42 -5.01
CA LEU A 40 -7.04 9.58 -4.12
C LEU A 40 -8.42 10.06 -3.71
N SER A 41 -9.37 10.07 -4.63
CA SER A 41 -10.75 10.51 -4.36
C SER A 41 -11.45 9.67 -3.31
N LEU A 42 -11.25 8.37 -3.36
CA LEU A 42 -11.88 7.43 -2.44
C LEU A 42 -11.00 7.10 -1.24
N LYS A 43 -9.77 7.58 -1.24
CA LYS A 43 -8.76 7.26 -0.23
C LYS A 43 -8.54 5.77 -0.07
N LEU A 44 -8.62 5.06 -1.19
CA LEU A 44 -8.45 3.61 -1.25
C LEU A 44 -7.14 3.24 -1.90
N VAL A 45 -6.47 2.28 -1.31
CA VAL A 45 -5.26 1.71 -1.88
C VAL A 45 -5.47 0.22 -2.08
N SER A 46 -5.23 -0.24 -3.30
CA SER A 46 -5.30 -1.65 -3.65
C SER A 46 -3.87 -2.15 -3.87
N VAL A 47 -3.47 -3.14 -3.11
CA VAL A 47 -2.12 -3.69 -3.17
C VAL A 47 -2.20 -5.13 -3.65
N ARG A 48 -1.57 -5.39 -4.80
CA ARG A 48 -1.46 -6.73 -5.31
C ARG A 48 -0.11 -7.29 -4.90
N TYR A 49 -0.11 -8.38 -4.19
CA TYR A 49 1.12 -8.92 -3.61
C TYR A 49 1.20 -10.42 -3.75
N ASN A 50 2.43 -10.91 -3.71
CA ASN A 50 2.71 -12.34 -3.69
C ASN A 50 2.71 -12.80 -2.23
N ASP A 51 1.76 -13.66 -1.86
CA ASP A 51 1.59 -14.07 -0.46
C ASP A 51 2.71 -14.99 0.06
N SER A 52 3.57 -15.46 -0.82
CA SER A 52 4.77 -16.19 -0.40
C SER A 52 5.84 -15.28 0.16
N ILE A 53 5.81 -14.00 -0.19
CA ILE A 53 6.83 -13.02 0.20
C ILE A 53 6.28 -11.99 1.18
N GLY A 54 5.06 -11.52 0.93
CA GLY A 54 4.43 -10.47 1.72
C GLY A 54 3.16 -10.94 2.42
N SER A 55 2.64 -10.10 3.28
CA SER A 55 1.40 -10.34 4.02
C SER A 55 0.66 -9.03 4.24
N PRO A 56 -0.66 -9.08 4.54
CA PRO A 56 -1.41 -7.87 4.88
C PRO A 56 -0.80 -7.10 6.04
N LYS A 57 -0.30 -7.78 7.04
CA LYS A 57 0.34 -7.14 8.19
C LYS A 57 1.58 -6.34 7.78
N TYR A 58 2.39 -6.91 6.91
CA TYR A 58 3.59 -6.27 6.38
C TYR A 58 3.23 -4.98 5.64
N ILE A 59 2.16 -5.03 4.86
CA ILE A 59 1.67 -3.87 4.11
C ILE A 59 1.13 -2.80 5.06
N LEU A 60 0.36 -3.19 6.06
CA LEU A 60 -0.17 -2.26 7.06
C LEU A 60 0.95 -1.60 7.86
N ASP A 61 1.98 -2.34 8.22
CA ASP A 61 3.14 -1.80 8.92
C ASP A 61 3.85 -0.74 8.07
N ALA A 62 3.92 -0.94 6.77
CA ALA A 62 4.53 0.03 5.86
C ALA A 62 3.77 1.36 5.89
N PHE A 63 2.44 1.32 5.85
CA PHE A 63 1.63 2.54 5.95
C PHE A 63 1.81 3.23 7.30
N ASN A 64 1.86 2.46 8.38
CA ASN A 64 2.09 3.02 9.71
C ASN A 64 3.44 3.71 9.82
N ARG A 65 4.47 3.15 9.21
CA ARG A 65 5.81 3.75 9.20
C ARG A 65 5.85 5.06 8.43
N LEU A 66 5.03 5.17 7.39
CA LEU A 66 4.93 6.39 6.61
C LEU A 66 4.07 7.47 7.30
N GLY A 67 3.41 7.12 8.38
CA GLY A 67 2.57 8.04 9.13
C GLY A 67 1.12 8.08 8.67
N TYR A 68 0.67 7.05 7.95
CA TYR A 68 -0.71 7.00 7.49
C TYR A 68 -1.59 6.18 8.41
N THR A 69 -2.83 6.64 8.56
CA THR A 69 -3.86 5.94 9.34
C THR A 69 -4.67 5.08 8.36
N VAL A 70 -4.69 3.78 8.60
CA VAL A 70 -5.39 2.83 7.74
C VAL A 70 -6.51 2.11 8.47
N ARG A 71 -7.49 1.68 7.69
CA ARG A 71 -8.62 0.89 8.19
C ARG A 71 -8.84 -0.36 7.39
#